data_7d8c52b3fac21b74270678deefb639f2
#
_entry.id   7d8c52b3fac21b74270678deefb639f2
#
_cell.length_a   1.000
_cell.length_b   1.000
_cell.length_c   1.000
_cell.angle_alpha   90.00
_cell.angle_beta   90.00
_cell.angle_gamma   90.00
#
_symmetry.space_group_name_H-M   'P 1'
#
loop_
_entity.id
_entity.type
_entity.pdbx_description
1 polymer ?
#
loop_
_entity_poly.entity_id
_entity_poly.type
_entity_poly.pdbx_seq_one_letter_code
_entity_poly.pdbx_strand_id
1 'polypeptide(L)'
;MKIHHVGYLVKKIDKAAEEFEKLGYIRRGDITVDTYRKVDILFLEKDGYVVELVSPNAPDSVVSGLIKTYKNAPYHICYESTAFREDLERLTQNGYVQIDQPAPAPAIGNREVVFLLNSRLGLIELLS
;
A
#
# COMPACT_ATOMS: atom_id res chain seq x y z
N MET A 1 -10.62 -7.51 11.40
CA MET A 1 -9.49 -7.27 10.46
C MET A 1 -8.25 -6.89 11.25
N LYS A 2 -7.10 -7.23 10.71
CA LYS A 2 -5.79 -7.02 11.35
C LYS A 2 -5.01 -5.99 10.52
N ILE A 3 -4.30 -5.05 11.16
CA ILE A 3 -3.43 -4.13 10.42
C ILE A 3 -2.22 -4.90 9.89
N HIS A 4 -2.02 -4.84 8.58
CA HIS A 4 -0.90 -5.50 7.92
C HIS A 4 0.29 -4.55 7.73
N HIS A 5 0.04 -3.36 7.19
CA HIS A 5 1.09 -2.35 6.99
C HIS A 5 0.52 -0.94 6.82
N VAL A 6 1.43 0.03 6.88
CA VAL A 6 1.17 1.41 6.45
C VAL A 6 1.85 1.60 5.10
N GLY A 7 1.09 2.02 4.10
CA GLY A 7 1.61 2.39 2.79
C GLY A 7 2.19 3.78 2.79
N TYR A 8 3.37 3.93 2.23
CA TYR A 8 4.14 5.17 2.24
C TYR A 8 4.60 5.51 0.82
N LEU A 9 4.08 6.61 0.27
CA LEU A 9 4.51 7.12 -1.03
C LEU A 9 5.91 7.70 -0.89
N VAL A 10 6.81 7.32 -1.80
CA VAL A 10 8.16 7.88 -1.86
C VAL A 10 8.55 8.09 -3.33
N LYS A 11 9.35 9.12 -3.60
CA LYS A 11 9.84 9.38 -4.94
C LYS A 11 10.92 8.38 -5.35
N LYS A 12 11.81 8.01 -4.41
CA LYS A 12 12.95 7.12 -4.64
C LYS A 12 13.05 6.12 -3.50
N ILE A 13 12.78 4.85 -3.78
CA ILE A 13 12.72 3.78 -2.76
C ILE A 13 14.02 3.66 -1.98
N ASP A 14 15.17 3.55 -2.66
CA ASP A 14 16.45 3.33 -1.96
C ASP A 14 16.81 4.50 -1.04
N LYS A 15 16.57 5.73 -1.49
CA LYS A 15 16.83 6.93 -0.68
C LYS A 15 15.91 7.00 0.54
N ALA A 16 14.62 6.69 0.37
CA ALA A 16 13.68 6.64 1.47
C ALA A 16 14.02 5.52 2.45
N ALA A 17 14.37 4.33 1.94
CA ALA A 17 14.79 3.22 2.78
C ALA A 17 16.00 3.56 3.64
N GLU A 18 17.01 4.24 3.08
CA GLU A 18 18.18 4.71 3.83
C GLU A 18 17.77 5.59 5.02
N GLU A 19 16.80 6.49 4.82
CA GLU A 19 16.32 7.34 5.90
C GLU A 19 15.54 6.56 6.97
N PHE A 20 14.70 5.61 6.57
CA PHE A 20 14.03 4.71 7.52
C PHE A 20 15.02 3.85 8.30
N GLU A 21 16.09 3.37 7.64
CA GLU A 21 17.13 2.57 8.31
C GLU A 21 17.83 3.36 9.42
N LYS A 22 18.00 4.67 9.27
CA LYS A 22 18.52 5.56 10.33
C LYS A 22 17.61 5.60 11.57
N LEU A 23 16.32 5.31 11.39
CA LEU A 23 15.34 5.22 12.49
C LEU A 23 15.30 3.83 13.11
N GLY A 24 16.05 2.87 12.57
CA GLY A 24 16.11 1.49 13.06
C GLY A 24 15.25 0.50 12.30
N TYR A 25 14.66 0.89 11.16
CA TYR A 25 13.95 -0.06 10.30
C TYR A 25 14.94 -0.98 9.59
N ILE A 26 14.50 -2.20 9.29
CA ILE A 26 15.23 -3.17 8.47
C ILE A 26 14.43 -3.50 7.22
N ARG A 27 15.11 -3.75 6.11
CA ARG A 27 14.47 -4.17 4.85
C ARG A 27 14.02 -5.62 4.96
N ARG A 28 12.81 -5.89 4.48
CA ARG A 28 12.24 -7.24 4.37
C ARG A 28 12.22 -7.65 2.90
N GLY A 29 13.24 -8.37 2.47
CA GLY A 29 13.37 -8.83 1.09
C GLY A 29 13.85 -7.72 0.15
N ASP A 30 13.67 -7.97 -1.14
CA ASP A 30 14.10 -7.10 -2.23
C ASP A 30 12.95 -6.23 -2.75
N ILE A 31 13.29 -5.25 -3.58
CA ILE A 31 12.29 -4.44 -4.29
C ILE A 31 11.50 -5.35 -5.23
N THR A 32 10.17 -5.30 -5.14
CA THR A 32 9.25 -5.98 -6.05
C THR A 32 8.73 -4.98 -7.07
N VAL A 33 8.80 -5.34 -8.35
CA VAL A 33 8.21 -4.56 -9.44
C VAL A 33 6.79 -5.06 -9.68
N ASP A 34 5.79 -4.21 -9.47
CA ASP A 34 4.39 -4.48 -9.78
C ASP A 34 4.08 -3.86 -11.15
N THR A 35 4.03 -4.69 -12.18
CA THR A 35 3.81 -4.23 -13.55
C THR A 35 2.36 -3.83 -13.83
N TYR A 36 1.42 -4.38 -13.08
CA TYR A 36 0.00 -4.05 -13.20
C TYR A 36 -0.28 -2.63 -12.68
N ARG A 37 0.25 -2.30 -11.49
CA ARG A 37 0.08 -0.98 -10.88
C ARG A 37 1.16 0.01 -11.28
N LYS A 38 2.22 -0.46 -11.91
CA LYS A 38 3.39 0.33 -12.34
C LYS A 38 4.05 1.03 -11.17
N VAL A 39 4.32 0.27 -10.14
CA VAL A 39 5.00 0.71 -8.92
C VAL A 39 6.12 -0.24 -8.55
N ASP A 40 7.13 0.30 -7.90
CA ASP A 40 8.13 -0.47 -7.17
C ASP A 40 7.76 -0.48 -5.69
N ILE A 41 7.94 -1.61 -5.03
CA ILE A 41 7.53 -1.82 -3.65
C ILE A 41 8.69 -2.40 -2.85
N LEU A 42 8.91 -1.86 -1.64
CA LEU A 42 9.85 -2.41 -0.66
C LEU A 42 9.22 -2.38 0.72
N PHE A 43 9.20 -3.52 1.39
CA PHE A 43 8.75 -3.60 2.78
C PHE A 43 9.88 -3.36 3.74
N LEU A 44 9.60 -2.58 4.79
CA LEU A 44 10.49 -2.32 5.92
C LEU A 44 9.78 -2.69 7.21
N GLU A 45 10.55 -3.07 8.24
CA GLU A 45 9.99 -3.46 9.53
C GLU A 45 10.79 -2.86 10.68
N LYS A 46 10.06 -2.44 11.72
CA LYS A 46 10.62 -2.02 12.99
C LYS A 46 9.67 -2.40 14.12
N ASP A 47 10.16 -3.14 15.11
CA ASP A 47 9.39 -3.53 16.32
C ASP A 47 8.05 -4.19 16.00
N GLY A 48 7.98 -4.98 14.94
CA GLY A 48 6.75 -5.64 14.49
C GLY A 48 5.84 -4.77 13.62
N TYR A 49 6.14 -3.48 13.45
CA TYR A 49 5.41 -2.59 12.55
C TYR A 49 6.00 -2.68 11.14
N VAL A 50 5.12 -2.74 10.15
CA VAL A 50 5.50 -2.88 8.74
C VAL A 50 5.12 -1.63 7.96
N VAL A 51 6.07 -1.10 7.20
CA VAL A 51 5.87 0.00 6.26
C VAL A 51 6.12 -0.52 4.86
N GLU A 52 5.21 -0.21 3.94
CA GLU A 52 5.36 -0.49 2.52
C GLU A 52 5.76 0.78 1.79
N LEU A 53 6.99 0.85 1.31
CA LEU A 53 7.42 1.94 0.45
C LEU A 53 6.92 1.69 -0.97
N VAL A 54 6.24 2.67 -1.54
CA VAL A 54 5.65 2.60 -2.89
C VAL A 54 6.15 3.77 -3.72
N SER A 55 6.76 3.48 -4.86
CA SER A 55 7.25 4.49 -5.79
C SER A 55 6.71 4.22 -7.19
N PRO A 56 6.20 5.24 -7.91
CA PRO A 56 5.77 5.04 -9.30
C PRO A 56 7.00 4.73 -10.17
N ASN A 57 6.87 3.74 -11.07
CA ASN A 57 7.92 3.39 -12.03
C ASN A 57 7.58 3.74 -13.48
N ALA A 58 6.45 4.41 -13.70
CA ALA A 58 6.02 4.92 -15.00
C ALA A 58 5.12 6.16 -14.80
N PRO A 59 5.04 7.06 -15.80
CA PRO A 59 4.21 8.27 -15.69
C PRO A 59 2.72 7.99 -15.51
N ASP A 60 2.23 6.85 -15.99
CA ASP A 60 0.84 6.41 -15.90
C ASP A 60 0.60 5.42 -14.76
N SER A 61 1.49 5.37 -13.77
CA SER A 61 1.28 4.59 -12.55
C SER A 61 0.03 5.08 -11.80
N VAL A 62 -0.63 4.16 -11.11
CA VAL A 62 -1.82 4.47 -10.27
C VAL A 62 -1.52 5.51 -9.19
N VAL A 63 -0.26 5.64 -8.76
CA VAL A 63 0.15 6.58 -7.71
C VAL A 63 0.83 7.84 -8.24
N SER A 64 1.00 7.98 -9.57
CA SER A 64 1.72 9.13 -10.14
C SER A 64 1.08 10.48 -9.83
N GLY A 65 -0.25 10.54 -9.82
CA GLY A 65 -0.99 11.73 -9.42
C GLY A 65 -0.86 12.04 -7.92
N LEU A 66 -0.87 11.01 -7.10
CA LEU A 66 -0.74 11.15 -5.65
C LEU A 66 0.66 11.64 -5.25
N ILE A 67 1.71 11.13 -5.89
CA ILE A 67 3.08 11.56 -5.58
C ILE A 67 3.33 13.03 -5.93
N LYS A 68 2.68 13.55 -6.97
CA LYS A 68 2.76 14.97 -7.32
C LYS A 68 2.16 15.88 -6.25
N THR A 69 1.06 15.44 -5.63
CA THR A 69 0.33 16.20 -4.61
C THR A 69 0.96 16.04 -3.23
N TYR A 70 1.17 14.81 -2.79
CA TYR A 70 1.58 14.49 -1.42
C TYR A 70 3.09 14.30 -1.25
N LYS A 71 3.83 14.15 -2.34
CA LYS A 71 5.29 13.90 -2.33
C LYS A 71 5.62 12.66 -1.52
N ASN A 72 6.53 12.74 -0.53
CA ASN A 72 6.86 11.61 0.33
C ASN A 72 5.96 11.64 1.56
N ALA A 73 5.02 10.71 1.68
CA ALA A 73 4.02 10.72 2.74
C ALA A 73 3.33 9.37 2.92
N PRO A 74 2.88 9.03 4.15
CA PRO A 74 1.96 7.92 4.33
C PRO A 74 0.66 8.21 3.58
N TYR A 75 0.04 7.19 2.95
CA TYR A 75 -1.17 7.42 2.15
C TYR A 75 -2.25 6.36 2.33
N HIS A 76 -1.95 5.19 2.89
CA HIS A 76 -2.98 4.21 3.23
C HIS A 76 -2.57 3.33 4.41
N ILE A 77 -3.57 2.73 5.05
CA ILE A 77 -3.38 1.61 5.95
C ILE A 77 -3.99 0.38 5.28
N CYS A 78 -3.24 -0.72 5.29
CA CYS A 78 -3.71 -2.01 4.78
C CYS A 78 -4.27 -2.86 5.92
N TYR A 79 -5.49 -3.35 5.73
CA TYR A 79 -6.16 -4.24 6.66
C TYR A 79 -6.27 -5.65 6.06
N GLU A 80 -5.75 -6.63 6.77
CA GLU A 80 -5.84 -8.03 6.40
C GLU A 80 -7.15 -8.62 6.89
N SER A 81 -7.88 -9.25 5.99
CA SER A 81 -9.18 -9.87 6.28
C SER A 81 -9.12 -11.38 6.11
N THR A 82 -9.77 -12.11 7.02
CA THR A 82 -10.02 -13.54 6.89
C THR A 82 -11.34 -13.84 6.16
N ALA A 83 -12.14 -12.79 5.89
CA ALA A 83 -13.43 -12.87 5.20
C ALA A 83 -13.52 -11.76 4.15
N PHE A 84 -12.60 -11.78 3.18
CA PHE A 84 -12.33 -10.69 2.24
C PHE A 84 -13.58 -10.19 1.50
N ARG A 85 -14.38 -11.12 0.95
CA ARG A 85 -15.57 -10.75 0.17
C ARG A 85 -16.65 -10.13 1.05
N GLU A 86 -16.89 -10.72 2.21
CA GLU A 86 -17.88 -10.23 3.17
C GLU A 86 -17.48 -8.87 3.74
N ASP A 87 -16.20 -8.67 4.06
CA ASP A 87 -15.71 -7.39 4.55
C ASP A 87 -15.76 -6.32 3.47
N LEU A 88 -15.42 -6.65 2.22
CA LEU A 88 -15.53 -5.72 1.10
C LEU A 88 -16.98 -5.27 0.90
N GLU A 89 -17.92 -6.21 0.90
CA GLU A 89 -19.35 -5.91 0.76
C GLU A 89 -19.83 -5.02 1.92
N ARG A 90 -19.51 -5.41 3.16
CA ARG A 90 -19.90 -4.66 4.36
C ARG A 90 -19.37 -3.21 4.31
N LEU A 91 -18.12 -3.02 3.92
CA LEU A 91 -17.50 -1.69 3.83
C LEU A 91 -18.19 -0.84 2.75
N THR A 92 -18.45 -1.41 1.57
CA THR A 92 -19.13 -0.68 0.48
C THR A 92 -20.55 -0.30 0.84
N GLN A 93 -21.27 -1.14 1.59
CA GLN A 93 -22.60 -0.81 2.12
C GLN A 93 -22.55 0.27 3.20
N ASN A 94 -21.40 0.55 3.79
CA ASN A 94 -21.23 1.51 4.88
C ASN A 94 -20.43 2.76 4.49
N GLY A 95 -20.48 3.16 3.23
CA GLY A 95 -19.95 4.44 2.77
C GLY A 95 -18.51 4.41 2.27
N TYR A 96 -17.88 3.26 2.16
CA TYR A 96 -16.58 3.14 1.50
C TYR A 96 -16.78 2.92 0.00
N VAL A 97 -16.04 3.65 -0.81
CA VAL A 97 -16.13 3.57 -2.27
C VAL A 97 -14.96 2.73 -2.79
N GLN A 98 -15.27 1.63 -3.45
CA GLN A 98 -14.28 0.81 -4.13
C GLN A 98 -13.75 1.58 -5.35
N ILE A 99 -12.45 1.83 -5.41
CA ILE A 99 -11.83 2.64 -6.46
C ILE A 99 -11.11 1.82 -7.54
N ASP A 100 -10.88 0.54 -7.29
CA ASP A 100 -10.33 -0.41 -8.25
C ASP A 100 -10.99 -1.78 -8.09
N GLN A 101 -10.60 -2.75 -8.91
CA GLN A 101 -11.04 -4.12 -8.76
C GLN A 101 -10.03 -4.92 -7.94
N PRO A 102 -10.50 -5.90 -7.12
CA PRO A 102 -9.58 -6.82 -6.46
C PRO A 102 -8.62 -7.45 -7.46
N ALA A 103 -7.33 -7.37 -7.17
CA ALA A 103 -6.29 -7.89 -8.06
C ALA A 103 -5.11 -8.43 -7.23
N PRO A 104 -4.37 -9.42 -7.76
CA PRO A 104 -3.20 -9.96 -7.07
C PRO A 104 -2.14 -8.89 -6.81
N ALA A 105 -1.50 -8.95 -5.64
CA ALA A 105 -0.38 -8.09 -5.27
C ALA A 105 0.91 -8.93 -5.23
N PRO A 106 1.81 -8.79 -6.23
CA PRO A 106 3.04 -9.58 -6.29
C PRO A 106 3.91 -9.46 -5.04
N ALA A 107 3.96 -8.28 -4.45
CA ALA A 107 4.77 -8.03 -3.24
C ALA A 107 4.22 -8.74 -1.99
N ILE A 108 2.98 -9.23 -2.03
CA ILE A 108 2.32 -9.91 -0.90
C ILE A 108 1.88 -11.32 -1.32
N GLY A 109 2.76 -12.05 -2.01
CA GLY A 109 2.51 -13.44 -2.40
C GLY A 109 1.31 -13.63 -3.33
N ASN A 110 1.00 -12.66 -4.18
CA ASN A 110 -0.14 -12.64 -5.09
C ASN A 110 -1.51 -12.77 -4.39
N ARG A 111 -1.60 -12.38 -3.14
CA ARG A 111 -2.88 -12.25 -2.45
C ARG A 111 -3.67 -11.10 -3.06
N GLU A 112 -5.00 -11.19 -3.04
CA GLU A 112 -5.83 -10.14 -3.59
C GLU A 112 -5.83 -8.90 -2.70
N VAL A 113 -5.72 -7.72 -3.31
CA VAL A 113 -5.92 -6.44 -2.66
C VAL A 113 -6.91 -5.59 -3.43
N VAL A 114 -7.59 -4.69 -2.73
CA VAL A 114 -8.48 -3.69 -3.31
C VAL A 114 -8.37 -2.41 -2.51
N PHE A 115 -8.38 -1.27 -3.20
CA PHE A 115 -8.39 0.04 -2.56
C PHE A 115 -9.81 0.56 -2.41
N LEU A 116 -10.08 1.13 -1.25
CA LEU A 116 -11.35 1.77 -0.92
C LEU A 116 -11.07 3.20 -0.46
N LEU A 117 -11.97 4.11 -0.82
CA LEU A 117 -11.91 5.50 -0.40
C LEU A 117 -13.06 5.80 0.57
N ASN A 118 -12.73 6.43 1.67
CA ASN A 118 -13.71 6.98 2.60
C ASN A 118 -13.48 8.49 2.71
N SER A 119 -14.53 9.29 2.61
CA SER A 119 -14.41 10.74 2.60
C SER A 119 -13.85 11.35 3.88
N ARG A 120 -13.86 10.60 4.98
CA ARG A 120 -13.39 11.05 6.28
C ARG A 120 -12.02 10.49 6.67
N LEU A 121 -11.59 9.41 6.05
CA LEU A 121 -10.34 8.73 6.37
C LEU A 121 -9.30 8.79 5.24
N GLY A 122 -9.75 8.95 3.99
CA GLY A 122 -8.89 8.79 2.83
C GLY A 122 -8.85 7.33 2.36
N LEU A 123 -7.69 6.90 1.88
CA LEU A 123 -7.50 5.56 1.31
C LEU A 123 -7.24 4.50 2.36
N ILE A 124 -7.90 3.37 2.20
CA ILE A 124 -7.51 2.12 2.86
C ILE A 124 -7.28 1.03 1.81
N GLU A 125 -6.51 0.03 2.16
CA GLU A 125 -6.32 -1.18 1.37
C GLU A 125 -6.88 -2.36 2.14
N LEU A 126 -7.66 -3.21 1.46
CA LEU A 126 -8.13 -4.46 2.01
C LEU A 126 -7.35 -5.60 1.35
N LEU A 127 -6.81 -6.50 2.17
CA LEU A 127 -5.98 -7.63 1.76
C LEU A 127 -6.69 -8.93 2.13
N SER A 128 -6.73 -9.86 1.16
CA SER A 128 -7.31 -11.20 1.39
C SER A 128 -6.45 -12.06 2.31
#